data_ff63cefdd0d38864fefcb7a532f12bca
#
_entry.id   ff63cefdd0d38864fefcb7a532f12bca
#
_cell.length_a   1.000
_cell.length_b   1.000
_cell.length_c   1.000
_cell.angle_alpha   90.00
_cell.angle_beta   90.00
_cell.angle_gamma   90.00
#
_symmetry.space_group_name_H-M   'P 1'
#
loop_
_entity.id
_entity.type
_entity.pdbx_description
1 polymer ?
#
loop_
_entity_poly.entity_id
_entity_poly.type
_entity_poly.pdbx_seq_one_letter_code
_entity_poly.pdbx_strand_id
1 'polypeptide(L)'
;MRGDIRDFQTVREAVDGKDAVIHLAAVSRVAWGQEDPFNCWLTNQVGTINVLEACTKAKSKPVLLEASSREVYGEPLYLPVNECHPKRPKSVYGLTKLSAERACLSYSNASGLDPSVNHVVMRFSNVYGSERDLPERVIPKFMNKALRGEDITLYGGDQILDFTFIDDTVSGILKLASACLERDCSIFGEDFHFVTGRGFSVSELATMIVDLVGSRSKIIRGTANSFEVRKFVGDPTKARTVLGYEPKTRLEEGLKRLSERMVPMIIAK
;
A
#
# COMPACT_ATOMS: atom_id res chain seq x y z
N MET A 1 -13.85 17.24 -5.62
CA MET A 1 -14.86 16.92 -4.59
C MET A 1 -14.14 16.44 -3.34
N ARG A 2 -14.53 16.88 -2.14
CA ARG A 2 -14.06 16.35 -0.85
C ARG A 2 -15.21 15.60 -0.20
N GLY A 3 -14.99 14.38 0.31
CA GLY A 3 -16.03 13.56 0.89
C GLY A 3 -15.49 12.41 1.74
N ASP A 4 -16.40 11.63 2.31
CA ASP A 4 -16.11 10.44 3.11
C ASP A 4 -16.65 9.21 2.37
N ILE A 5 -15.82 8.17 2.21
CA ILE A 5 -16.23 6.93 1.53
C ILE A 5 -17.29 6.14 2.29
N ARG A 6 -17.52 6.45 3.58
CA ARG A 6 -18.61 5.87 4.39
C ARG A 6 -19.98 6.45 4.04
N ASP A 7 -20.01 7.61 3.37
CA ASP A 7 -21.22 8.20 2.84
C ASP A 7 -21.46 7.75 1.39
N PHE A 8 -22.42 6.87 1.21
CA PHE A 8 -22.75 6.30 -0.09
C PHE A 8 -23.14 7.35 -1.14
N GLN A 9 -23.86 8.41 -0.76
CA GLN A 9 -24.27 9.43 -1.70
C GLN A 9 -23.06 10.20 -2.27
N THR A 10 -22.12 10.55 -1.41
CA THR A 10 -20.84 11.19 -1.81
C THR A 10 -20.04 10.28 -2.76
N VAL A 11 -19.96 8.98 -2.45
CA VAL A 11 -19.25 8.01 -3.30
C VAL A 11 -19.93 7.86 -4.65
N ARG A 12 -21.26 7.78 -4.67
CA ARG A 12 -22.06 7.67 -5.90
C ARG A 12 -21.81 8.85 -6.84
N GLU A 13 -21.79 10.07 -6.31
CA GLU A 13 -21.52 11.28 -7.09
C GLU A 13 -20.08 11.31 -7.63
N ALA A 14 -19.10 10.81 -6.85
CA ALA A 14 -17.71 10.75 -7.27
C ALA A 14 -17.46 9.72 -8.39
N VAL A 15 -18.20 8.61 -8.39
CA VAL A 15 -18.06 7.48 -9.34
C VAL A 15 -18.83 7.72 -10.63
N ASP A 16 -19.92 8.51 -10.58
CA ASP A 16 -20.78 8.70 -11.76
C ASP A 16 -20.02 9.29 -12.95
N GLY A 17 -20.23 8.68 -14.12
CA GLY A 17 -19.59 9.06 -15.38
C GLY A 17 -18.09 8.81 -15.46
N LYS A 18 -17.49 8.00 -14.58
CA LYS A 18 -16.08 7.61 -14.66
C LYS A 18 -15.91 6.30 -15.42
N ASP A 19 -14.75 6.14 -16.08
CA ASP A 19 -14.36 4.91 -16.78
C ASP A 19 -13.60 3.95 -15.86
N ALA A 20 -12.88 4.50 -14.87
CA ALA A 20 -12.16 3.74 -13.87
C ALA A 20 -12.21 4.44 -12.50
N VAL A 21 -12.17 3.65 -11.43
CA VAL A 21 -12.08 4.10 -10.04
C VAL A 21 -10.83 3.49 -9.41
N ILE A 22 -9.89 4.34 -8.97
CA ILE A 22 -8.72 3.91 -8.21
C ILE A 22 -9.03 4.16 -6.73
N HIS A 23 -9.35 3.10 -6.00
CA HIS A 23 -9.77 3.18 -4.60
C HIS A 23 -8.58 3.05 -3.64
N LEU A 24 -8.03 4.19 -3.22
CA LEU A 24 -6.90 4.28 -2.28
C LEU A 24 -7.32 4.71 -0.86
N ALA A 25 -8.56 5.18 -0.68
CA ALA A 25 -9.03 5.70 0.59
C ALA A 25 -9.17 4.57 1.62
N ALA A 26 -8.47 4.70 2.75
CA ALA A 26 -8.49 3.70 3.82
C ALA A 26 -7.92 4.26 5.13
N VAL A 27 -8.24 3.62 6.25
CA VAL A 27 -7.38 3.60 7.42
C VAL A 27 -6.18 2.73 7.05
N SER A 28 -5.01 3.34 6.78
CA SER A 28 -3.88 2.71 6.07
C SER A 28 -2.72 2.28 6.95
N ARG A 29 -2.86 2.34 8.28
CA ARG A 29 -1.83 1.93 9.22
C ARG A 29 -2.32 0.82 10.14
N VAL A 30 -1.45 -0.18 10.36
CA VAL A 30 -1.70 -1.26 11.31
C VAL A 30 -2.01 -0.70 12.71
N ALA A 31 -1.19 0.24 13.21
CA ALA A 31 -1.39 0.85 14.52
C ALA A 31 -2.77 1.51 14.66
N TRP A 32 -3.18 2.31 13.68
CA TRP A 32 -4.50 2.97 13.71
C TRP A 32 -5.66 1.97 13.69
N GLY A 33 -5.52 0.87 12.96
CA GLY A 33 -6.52 -0.20 12.98
C GLY A 33 -6.60 -0.93 14.31
N GLN A 34 -5.49 -1.02 15.06
CA GLN A 34 -5.48 -1.60 16.41
C GLN A 34 -6.01 -0.63 17.48
N GLU A 35 -5.76 0.67 17.32
CA GLU A 35 -6.25 1.74 18.20
C GLU A 35 -7.77 1.94 18.07
N ASP A 36 -8.28 1.94 16.83
CA ASP A 36 -9.73 2.09 16.55
C ASP A 36 -10.19 1.05 15.52
N PRO A 37 -10.43 -0.20 15.96
CA PRO A 37 -10.88 -1.29 15.09
C PRO A 37 -12.21 -0.99 14.39
N PHE A 38 -13.14 -0.35 15.09
CA PHE A 38 -14.47 -0.06 14.55
C PHE A 38 -14.40 0.90 13.36
N ASN A 39 -13.70 2.02 13.50
CA ASN A 39 -13.49 2.97 12.41
C ASN A 39 -12.71 2.33 11.26
N CYS A 40 -11.75 1.46 11.54
CA CYS A 40 -11.01 0.72 10.52
C CYS A 40 -11.95 -0.16 9.69
N TRP A 41 -12.87 -0.90 10.31
CA TRP A 41 -13.89 -1.70 9.62
C TRP A 41 -14.86 -0.83 8.84
N LEU A 42 -15.38 0.24 9.43
CA LEU A 42 -16.30 1.16 8.74
C LEU A 42 -15.65 1.77 7.51
N THR A 43 -14.41 2.23 7.62
CA THR A 43 -13.74 2.89 6.50
C THR A 43 -13.31 1.87 5.43
N ASN A 44 -12.61 0.82 5.82
CA ASN A 44 -11.98 -0.08 4.85
C ASN A 44 -12.97 -1.08 4.23
N GLN A 45 -13.94 -1.57 5.01
CA GLN A 45 -14.91 -2.56 4.53
C GLN A 45 -16.19 -1.91 4.02
N VAL A 46 -16.88 -1.11 4.86
CA VAL A 46 -18.14 -0.48 4.45
C VAL A 46 -17.87 0.55 3.35
N GLY A 47 -16.77 1.33 3.47
CA GLY A 47 -16.35 2.25 2.41
C GLY A 47 -16.11 1.55 1.07
N THR A 48 -15.41 0.41 1.05
CA THR A 48 -15.21 -0.37 -0.18
C THR A 48 -16.53 -0.93 -0.73
N ILE A 49 -17.45 -1.38 0.13
CA ILE A 49 -18.80 -1.81 -0.31
C ILE A 49 -19.54 -0.64 -0.96
N ASN A 50 -19.47 0.57 -0.39
CA ASN A 50 -20.08 1.75 -0.99
C ASN A 50 -19.51 2.06 -2.39
N VAL A 51 -18.20 1.89 -2.58
CA VAL A 51 -17.55 2.07 -3.89
C VAL A 51 -18.05 1.01 -4.88
N LEU A 52 -18.11 -0.26 -4.47
CA LEU A 52 -18.64 -1.36 -5.29
C LEU A 52 -20.09 -1.13 -5.69
N GLU A 53 -20.95 -0.77 -4.74
CA GLU A 53 -22.34 -0.42 -4.98
C GLU A 53 -22.50 0.77 -5.95
N ALA A 54 -21.65 1.79 -5.81
CA ALA A 54 -21.67 2.93 -6.71
C ALA A 54 -21.23 2.52 -8.13
N CYS A 55 -20.19 1.70 -8.29
CA CYS A 55 -19.75 1.17 -9.59
C CYS A 55 -20.84 0.32 -10.24
N THR A 56 -21.53 -0.54 -9.46
CA THR A 56 -22.66 -1.36 -9.92
C THR A 56 -23.80 -0.51 -10.47
N LYS A 57 -24.11 0.63 -9.84
CA LYS A 57 -25.22 1.51 -10.21
C LYS A 57 -24.84 2.56 -11.27
N ALA A 58 -23.55 2.80 -11.50
CA ALA A 58 -23.09 3.74 -12.51
C ALA A 58 -23.41 3.24 -13.92
N LYS A 59 -23.95 4.12 -14.80
CA LYS A 59 -24.21 3.78 -16.21
C LYS A 59 -22.93 3.53 -17.00
N SER A 60 -21.84 4.16 -16.64
CA SER A 60 -20.52 4.00 -17.29
C SER A 60 -19.86 2.65 -17.01
N LYS A 61 -20.32 1.89 -15.99
CA LYS A 61 -19.72 0.63 -15.57
C LYS A 61 -18.20 0.72 -15.40
N PRO A 62 -17.71 1.58 -14.49
CA PRO A 62 -16.28 1.79 -14.31
C PRO A 62 -15.58 0.52 -13.81
N VAL A 63 -14.33 0.35 -14.21
CA VAL A 63 -13.47 -0.69 -13.62
C VAL A 63 -12.95 -0.20 -12.27
N LEU A 64 -12.97 -1.09 -11.27
CA LEU A 64 -12.45 -0.80 -9.94
C LEU A 64 -11.01 -1.33 -9.78
N LEU A 65 -10.07 -0.45 -9.48
CA LEU A 65 -8.71 -0.77 -9.03
C LEU A 65 -8.67 -0.64 -7.50
N GLU A 66 -8.76 -1.78 -6.80
CA GLU A 66 -8.80 -1.82 -5.33
C GLU A 66 -7.40 -1.88 -4.73
N ALA A 67 -7.07 -0.93 -3.87
CA ALA A 67 -5.81 -0.92 -3.14
C ALA A 67 -5.87 -1.85 -1.93
N SER A 68 -5.13 -2.95 -1.97
CA SER A 68 -4.89 -3.86 -0.88
C SER A 68 -3.46 -3.73 -0.32
N SER A 69 -3.02 -4.67 0.48
CA SER A 69 -1.77 -4.58 1.22
C SER A 69 -1.10 -5.95 1.39
N ARG A 70 0.21 -5.96 1.55
CA ARG A 70 0.97 -7.14 2.02
C ARG A 70 0.48 -7.69 3.37
N GLU A 71 -0.19 -6.86 4.17
CA GLU A 71 -0.72 -7.26 5.49
C GLU A 71 -1.79 -8.36 5.42
N VAL A 72 -2.37 -8.61 4.23
CA VAL A 72 -3.31 -9.73 4.02
C VAL A 72 -2.66 -11.09 4.18
N TYR A 73 -1.34 -11.19 4.02
CA TYR A 73 -0.61 -12.46 4.15
C TYR A 73 -0.24 -12.79 5.61
N GLY A 74 -0.12 -11.78 6.48
CA GLY A 74 0.42 -11.94 7.82
C GLY A 74 1.89 -12.35 7.79
N GLU A 75 2.30 -13.30 8.63
CA GLU A 75 3.66 -13.84 8.62
C GLU A 75 3.80 -14.86 7.48
N PRO A 76 4.64 -14.61 6.48
CA PRO A 76 4.76 -15.49 5.33
C PRO A 76 5.33 -16.85 5.67
N LEU A 77 4.84 -17.89 4.97
CA LEU A 77 5.34 -19.25 5.07
C LEU A 77 6.62 -19.44 4.24
N TYR A 78 6.78 -18.67 3.17
CA TYR A 78 7.95 -18.68 2.29
C TYR A 78 8.17 -17.30 1.65
N LEU A 79 9.38 -17.06 1.19
CA LEU A 79 9.79 -15.84 0.48
C LEU A 79 10.45 -16.21 -0.85
N PRO A 80 10.30 -15.41 -1.91
CA PRO A 80 9.41 -14.24 -1.97
C PRO A 80 7.93 -14.64 -1.97
N VAL A 81 7.06 -13.73 -1.50
CA VAL A 81 5.61 -13.91 -1.45
C VAL A 81 5.01 -13.59 -2.82
N ASN A 82 4.40 -14.57 -3.47
CA ASN A 82 3.60 -14.36 -4.68
C ASN A 82 2.10 -14.21 -4.35
N GLU A 83 1.29 -13.90 -5.36
CA GLU A 83 -0.15 -13.64 -5.19
C GLU A 83 -0.93 -14.87 -4.72
N CYS A 84 -0.45 -16.09 -5.00
CA CYS A 84 -1.06 -17.35 -4.58
C CYS A 84 -0.74 -17.74 -3.12
N HIS A 85 0.15 -17.00 -2.44
CA HIS A 85 0.51 -17.27 -1.05
C HIS A 85 -0.72 -17.27 -0.14
N PRO A 86 -0.85 -18.17 0.85
CA PRO A 86 -1.95 -18.19 1.81
C PRO A 86 -2.11 -16.85 2.54
N LYS A 87 -3.35 -16.34 2.61
CA LYS A 87 -3.69 -15.07 3.24
C LYS A 87 -4.13 -15.34 4.69
N ARG A 88 -3.29 -14.91 5.66
CA ARG A 88 -3.49 -15.11 7.11
C ARG A 88 -3.15 -13.83 7.89
N PRO A 89 -3.94 -12.76 7.73
CA PRO A 89 -3.66 -11.47 8.35
C PRO A 89 -3.58 -11.56 9.87
N LYS A 90 -2.65 -10.80 10.48
CA LYS A 90 -2.42 -10.75 11.93
C LYS A 90 -3.02 -9.51 12.59
N SER A 91 -3.40 -8.50 11.81
CA SER A 91 -3.88 -7.21 12.29
C SER A 91 -5.30 -6.92 11.83
N VAL A 92 -6.00 -6.04 12.55
CA VAL A 92 -7.33 -5.53 12.13
C VAL A 92 -7.23 -4.92 10.74
N TYR A 93 -6.22 -4.10 10.48
CA TYR A 93 -6.00 -3.52 9.14
C TYR A 93 -5.88 -4.60 8.06
N GLY A 94 -5.04 -5.61 8.26
CA GLY A 94 -4.88 -6.72 7.31
C GLY A 94 -6.18 -7.50 7.07
N LEU A 95 -6.95 -7.75 8.15
CA LEU A 95 -8.28 -8.38 8.07
C LEU A 95 -9.25 -7.54 7.24
N THR A 96 -9.32 -6.22 7.47
CA THR A 96 -10.22 -5.34 6.71
C THR A 96 -9.84 -5.27 5.24
N LYS A 97 -8.55 -5.26 4.89
CA LYS A 97 -8.09 -5.29 3.49
C LYS A 97 -8.39 -6.62 2.82
N LEU A 98 -8.20 -7.76 3.50
CA LEU A 98 -8.61 -9.06 2.97
C LEU A 98 -10.12 -9.16 2.77
N SER A 99 -10.89 -8.59 3.70
CA SER A 99 -12.35 -8.53 3.58
C SER A 99 -12.80 -7.68 2.38
N ALA A 100 -12.12 -6.55 2.12
CA ALA A 100 -12.35 -5.72 0.93
C ALA A 100 -12.06 -6.49 -0.37
N GLU A 101 -10.95 -7.25 -0.45
CA GLU A 101 -10.67 -8.13 -1.59
C GLU A 101 -11.81 -9.16 -1.80
N ARG A 102 -12.33 -9.74 -0.72
CA ARG A 102 -13.45 -10.69 -0.80
C ARG A 102 -14.75 -10.03 -1.22
N ALA A 103 -15.00 -8.79 -0.80
CA ALA A 103 -16.13 -8.01 -1.29
C ALA A 103 -16.02 -7.78 -2.81
N CYS A 104 -14.85 -7.41 -3.34
CA CYS A 104 -14.64 -7.28 -4.79
C CYS A 104 -15.02 -8.57 -5.54
N LEU A 105 -14.58 -9.74 -5.06
CA LEU A 105 -14.95 -11.02 -5.65
C LEU A 105 -16.46 -11.27 -5.60
N SER A 106 -17.15 -10.88 -4.52
CA SER A 106 -18.60 -11.05 -4.41
C SER A 106 -19.41 -10.17 -5.36
N TYR A 107 -18.82 -9.09 -5.88
CA TYR A 107 -19.41 -8.18 -6.87
C TYR A 107 -18.94 -8.48 -8.32
N SER A 108 -18.15 -9.51 -8.53
CA SER A 108 -17.65 -9.87 -9.85
C SER A 108 -18.61 -10.80 -10.62
N ASN A 109 -18.37 -10.95 -11.93
CA ASN A 109 -19.11 -11.91 -12.76
C ASN A 109 -19.03 -13.35 -12.22
N ALA A 110 -17.95 -13.71 -11.54
CA ALA A 110 -17.77 -15.03 -10.96
C ALA A 110 -18.79 -15.38 -9.87
N SER A 111 -19.44 -14.39 -9.26
CA SER A 111 -20.48 -14.58 -8.25
C SER A 111 -21.91 -14.73 -8.82
N GLY A 112 -22.09 -14.51 -10.14
CA GLY A 112 -23.39 -14.54 -10.79
C GLY A 112 -24.26 -13.31 -10.52
N LEU A 113 -23.71 -12.24 -9.95
CA LEU A 113 -24.41 -10.96 -9.81
C LEU A 113 -24.54 -10.25 -11.17
N ASP A 114 -25.70 -9.65 -11.39
CA ASP A 114 -25.97 -8.77 -12.53
C ASP A 114 -26.68 -7.49 -12.02
N PRO A 115 -26.11 -6.31 -12.23
CA PRO A 115 -24.83 -6.02 -12.87
C PRO A 115 -23.61 -6.31 -11.98
N SER A 116 -22.55 -6.83 -12.58
CA SER A 116 -21.27 -7.11 -11.92
C SER A 116 -20.29 -5.95 -12.07
N VAL A 117 -19.24 -5.96 -11.25
CA VAL A 117 -18.14 -4.98 -11.29
C VAL A 117 -16.86 -5.66 -11.76
N ASN A 118 -16.28 -5.16 -12.85
CA ASN A 118 -14.92 -5.52 -13.23
C ASN A 118 -13.95 -4.87 -12.22
N HIS A 119 -13.08 -5.66 -11.63
CA HIS A 119 -12.13 -5.16 -10.64
C HIS A 119 -10.76 -5.82 -10.80
N VAL A 120 -9.73 -5.15 -10.28
CA VAL A 120 -8.39 -5.69 -10.11
C VAL A 120 -7.87 -5.25 -8.74
N VAL A 121 -7.16 -6.14 -8.05
CA VAL A 121 -6.59 -5.87 -6.72
C VAL A 121 -5.11 -5.52 -6.84
N MET A 122 -4.72 -4.42 -6.21
CA MET A 122 -3.33 -3.95 -6.13
C MET A 122 -2.80 -4.16 -4.71
N ARG A 123 -1.83 -5.05 -4.51
CA ARG A 123 -1.19 -5.24 -3.20
C ARG A 123 0.13 -4.49 -3.14
N PHE A 124 0.17 -3.53 -2.23
CA PHE A 124 1.36 -2.71 -1.98
C PHE A 124 2.14 -3.24 -0.77
N SER A 125 3.46 -3.02 -0.80
CA SER A 125 4.32 -3.18 0.37
C SER A 125 4.53 -1.83 1.08
N ASN A 126 5.77 -1.51 1.48
CA ASN A 126 6.07 -0.25 2.15
C ASN A 126 6.39 0.84 1.11
N VAL A 127 5.37 1.53 0.64
CA VAL A 127 5.53 2.65 -0.30
C VAL A 127 6.12 3.85 0.44
N TYR A 128 7.14 4.50 -0.16
CA TYR A 128 7.84 5.67 0.40
C TYR A 128 8.27 6.64 -0.71
N GLY A 129 8.75 7.83 -0.34
CA GLY A 129 9.38 8.76 -1.28
C GLY A 129 8.69 10.12 -1.43
N SER A 130 7.70 10.43 -0.59
CA SER A 130 7.08 11.74 -0.53
C SER A 130 7.40 12.43 0.79
N GLU A 131 7.74 13.72 0.74
CA GLU A 131 7.89 14.58 1.91
C GLU A 131 6.55 14.83 2.64
N ARG A 132 5.43 14.49 1.99
CA ARG A 132 4.07 14.57 2.54
C ARG A 132 3.61 13.29 3.19
N ASP A 133 4.47 12.26 3.23
CA ASP A 133 4.15 11.00 3.91
C ASP A 133 4.02 11.22 5.42
N LEU A 134 3.31 10.31 6.08
CA LEU A 134 3.09 10.36 7.52
C LEU A 134 4.42 10.31 8.29
N PRO A 135 4.71 11.30 9.15
CA PRO A 135 5.99 11.42 9.82
C PRO A 135 6.31 10.25 10.77
N GLU A 136 5.29 9.47 11.19
CA GLU A 136 5.43 8.28 12.03
C GLU A 136 5.80 7.01 11.26
N ARG A 137 5.72 7.01 9.93
CA ARG A 137 6.18 5.87 9.12
C ARG A 137 7.69 5.73 9.21
N VAL A 138 8.20 4.50 9.07
CA VAL A 138 9.59 4.17 9.37
C VAL A 138 10.59 5.05 8.63
N ILE A 139 10.45 5.21 7.30
CA ILE A 139 11.39 6.02 6.50
C ILE A 139 11.29 7.51 6.83
N PRO A 140 10.12 8.19 6.78
CA PRO A 140 10.01 9.59 7.18
C PRO A 140 10.47 9.84 8.61
N LYS A 141 10.13 8.95 9.55
CA LYS A 141 10.54 9.05 10.95
C LYS A 141 12.05 9.02 11.11
N PHE A 142 12.73 8.06 10.48
CA PHE A 142 14.17 7.93 10.58
C PHE A 142 14.89 9.08 9.87
N MET A 143 14.39 9.47 8.69
CA MET A 143 14.94 10.62 7.95
C MET A 143 14.83 11.92 8.73
N ASN A 144 13.65 12.21 9.31
CA ASN A 144 13.48 13.41 10.16
C ASN A 144 14.42 13.42 11.35
N LYS A 145 14.58 12.29 12.04
CA LYS A 145 15.48 12.17 13.19
C LYS A 145 16.94 12.35 12.77
N ALA A 146 17.37 11.65 11.73
CA ALA A 146 18.74 11.75 11.23
C ALA A 146 19.08 13.17 10.79
N LEU A 147 18.21 13.86 10.05
CA LEU A 147 18.42 15.25 9.62
C LEU A 147 18.49 16.25 10.79
N ARG A 148 17.89 15.93 11.94
CA ARG A 148 17.96 16.73 13.16
C ARG A 148 19.07 16.31 14.12
N GLY A 149 19.83 15.25 13.81
CA GLY A 149 20.83 14.69 14.72
C GLY A 149 20.25 14.01 15.96
N GLU A 150 18.96 13.65 15.93
CA GLU A 150 18.26 12.96 17.01
C GLU A 150 18.48 11.44 16.93
N ASP A 151 18.57 10.76 18.09
CA ASP A 151 18.79 9.32 18.14
C ASP A 151 17.60 8.54 17.56
N ILE A 152 17.89 7.48 16.79
CA ILE A 152 16.92 6.62 16.13
C ILE A 152 16.68 5.38 16.99
N THR A 153 15.47 5.20 17.51
CA THR A 153 15.09 4.00 18.25
C THR A 153 14.45 2.97 17.30
N LEU A 154 15.06 1.78 17.24
CA LEU A 154 14.55 0.62 16.50
C LEU A 154 13.72 -0.26 17.44
N TYR A 155 12.45 -0.43 17.15
CA TYR A 155 11.61 -1.40 17.85
C TYR A 155 11.77 -2.78 17.20
N GLY A 156 12.75 -3.56 17.69
CA GLY A 156 13.22 -4.79 17.07
C GLY A 156 14.42 -4.57 16.15
N GLY A 157 14.18 -4.16 14.89
CA GLY A 157 15.23 -3.85 13.90
C GLY A 157 15.58 -4.97 12.94
N ASP A 158 15.23 -6.22 13.25
CA ASP A 158 15.51 -7.40 12.42
C ASP A 158 14.37 -7.73 11.44
N GLN A 159 13.31 -6.89 11.42
CA GLN A 159 12.23 -7.01 10.44
C GLN A 159 12.76 -6.75 9.04
N ILE A 160 12.50 -7.69 8.11
CA ILE A 160 12.90 -7.56 6.70
C ILE A 160 11.68 -7.12 5.90
N LEU A 161 11.77 -5.98 5.24
CA LEU A 161 10.66 -5.36 4.53
C LEU A 161 11.05 -4.98 3.11
N ASP A 162 10.10 -5.09 2.18
CA ASP A 162 10.23 -4.61 0.81
C ASP A 162 9.75 -3.15 0.74
N PHE A 163 10.62 -2.25 0.29
CA PHE A 163 10.35 -0.82 0.18
C PHE A 163 10.25 -0.41 -1.28
N THR A 164 9.11 0.11 -1.68
CA THR A 164 8.84 0.53 -3.07
C THR A 164 8.76 2.06 -3.15
N PHE A 165 9.55 2.66 -4.04
CA PHE A 165 9.52 4.09 -4.26
C PHE A 165 8.20 4.52 -4.88
N ILE A 166 7.72 5.70 -4.52
CA ILE A 166 6.39 6.20 -4.95
C ILE A 166 6.25 6.25 -6.48
N ASP A 167 7.29 6.67 -7.20
CA ASP A 167 7.23 6.77 -8.66
C ASP A 167 7.08 5.39 -9.32
N ASP A 168 7.72 4.34 -8.77
CA ASP A 168 7.54 2.96 -9.25
C ASP A 168 6.12 2.46 -8.95
N THR A 169 5.60 2.77 -7.76
CA THR A 169 4.21 2.43 -7.39
C THR A 169 3.22 3.10 -8.34
N VAL A 170 3.38 4.41 -8.59
CA VAL A 170 2.51 5.16 -9.52
C VAL A 170 2.62 4.60 -10.93
N SER A 171 3.85 4.28 -11.40
CA SER A 171 4.05 3.64 -12.71
C SER A 171 3.26 2.33 -12.82
N GLY A 172 3.28 1.49 -11.77
CA GLY A 172 2.50 0.25 -11.72
C GLY A 172 0.99 0.49 -11.80
N ILE A 173 0.48 1.44 -11.02
CA ILE A 173 -0.94 1.81 -11.03
C ILE A 173 -1.37 2.32 -12.42
N LEU A 174 -0.55 3.17 -13.06
CA LEU A 174 -0.86 3.72 -14.38
C LEU A 174 -0.87 2.63 -15.46
N LYS A 175 0.09 1.70 -15.43
CA LYS A 175 0.11 0.55 -16.36
C LYS A 175 -1.13 -0.32 -16.19
N LEU A 176 -1.52 -0.61 -14.96
CA LEU A 176 -2.73 -1.36 -14.68
C LEU A 176 -3.99 -0.61 -15.13
N ALA A 177 -4.08 0.69 -14.84
CA ALA A 177 -5.20 1.51 -15.27
C ALA A 177 -5.33 1.56 -16.81
N SER A 178 -4.20 1.69 -17.54
CA SER A 178 -4.18 1.65 -19.00
C SER A 178 -4.72 0.32 -19.53
N ALA A 179 -4.21 -0.80 -19.03
CA ALA A 179 -4.66 -2.14 -19.41
C ALA A 179 -6.17 -2.35 -19.14
N CYS A 180 -6.66 -1.84 -17.98
CA CYS A 180 -8.10 -1.89 -17.67
C CYS A 180 -8.94 -1.07 -18.65
N LEU A 181 -8.48 0.11 -19.05
CA LEU A 181 -9.19 1.00 -20.00
C LEU A 181 -9.15 0.47 -21.43
N GLU A 182 -8.10 -0.23 -21.82
CA GLU A 182 -7.99 -0.96 -23.09
C GLU A 182 -8.91 -2.20 -23.13
N ARG A 183 -9.61 -2.46 -22.01
CA ARG A 183 -10.53 -3.59 -21.81
C ARG A 183 -9.88 -4.96 -22.04
N ASP A 184 -8.65 -5.11 -21.58
CA ASP A 184 -8.03 -6.43 -21.47
C ASP A 184 -8.75 -7.25 -20.38
N CYS A 185 -9.72 -8.04 -20.83
CA CYS A 185 -10.57 -8.83 -19.94
C CYS A 185 -9.79 -9.92 -19.18
N SER A 186 -8.58 -10.24 -19.62
CA SER A 186 -7.75 -11.28 -18.97
C SER A 186 -7.24 -10.89 -17.59
N ILE A 187 -7.23 -9.58 -17.27
CA ILE A 187 -6.76 -9.06 -15.97
C ILE A 187 -7.88 -8.83 -14.94
N PHE A 188 -9.15 -8.91 -15.36
CA PHE A 188 -10.26 -8.69 -14.43
C PHE A 188 -10.42 -9.86 -13.46
N GLY A 189 -10.57 -9.52 -12.18
CA GLY A 189 -10.60 -10.48 -11.08
C GLY A 189 -9.20 -10.88 -10.58
N GLU A 190 -8.14 -10.42 -11.23
CA GLU A 190 -6.76 -10.71 -10.86
C GLU A 190 -6.24 -9.80 -9.75
N ASP A 191 -5.16 -10.23 -9.12
CA ASP A 191 -4.42 -9.46 -8.13
C ASP A 191 -2.95 -9.32 -8.53
N PHE A 192 -2.33 -8.17 -8.24
CA PHE A 192 -0.96 -7.87 -8.61
C PHE A 192 -0.17 -7.27 -7.44
N HIS A 193 1.09 -7.67 -7.31
CA HIS A 193 2.03 -7.05 -6.39
C HIS A 193 2.77 -5.89 -7.06
N PHE A 194 2.68 -4.70 -6.46
CA PHE A 194 3.56 -3.58 -6.79
C PHE A 194 4.66 -3.46 -5.74
N VAL A 195 5.70 -4.26 -5.91
CA VAL A 195 6.80 -4.48 -4.98
C VAL A 195 8.12 -4.50 -5.74
N THR A 196 9.26 -4.47 -5.01
CA THR A 196 10.59 -4.49 -5.63
C THR A 196 11.19 -5.89 -5.75
N GLY A 197 10.76 -6.83 -4.93
CA GLY A 197 11.40 -8.15 -4.78
C GLY A 197 12.69 -8.11 -3.97
N ARG A 198 12.95 -7.01 -3.25
CA ARG A 198 14.17 -6.81 -2.44
C ARG A 198 13.80 -6.51 -1.00
N GLY A 199 14.36 -7.28 -0.08
CA GLY A 199 14.16 -7.10 1.35
C GLY A 199 15.33 -6.38 1.99
N PHE A 200 15.03 -5.43 2.89
CA PHE A 200 16.00 -4.77 3.74
C PHE A 200 15.54 -4.84 5.19
N SER A 201 16.47 -5.06 6.10
CA SER A 201 16.16 -4.97 7.52
C SER A 201 15.95 -3.53 7.94
N VAL A 202 15.13 -3.33 8.97
CA VAL A 202 14.91 -1.98 9.54
C VAL A 202 16.22 -1.41 10.12
N SER A 203 17.14 -2.28 10.58
CA SER A 203 18.49 -1.88 11.01
C SER A 203 19.33 -1.38 9.84
N GLU A 204 19.39 -2.10 8.71
CA GLU A 204 20.09 -1.66 7.50
C GLU A 204 19.53 -0.32 7.01
N LEU A 205 18.21 -0.19 6.95
CA LEU A 205 17.55 1.06 6.58
C LEU A 205 17.97 2.23 7.45
N ALA A 206 18.02 2.04 8.78
CA ALA A 206 18.45 3.11 9.70
C ALA A 206 19.90 3.52 9.46
N THR A 207 20.80 2.55 9.27
CA THR A 207 22.21 2.79 8.96
C THR A 207 22.35 3.55 7.63
N MET A 208 21.69 3.07 6.57
CA MET A 208 21.71 3.75 5.26
C MET A 208 21.25 5.22 5.34
N ILE A 209 20.22 5.51 6.14
CA ILE A 209 19.72 6.87 6.30
C ILE A 209 20.73 7.74 7.06
N VAL A 210 21.29 7.24 8.17
CA VAL A 210 22.29 7.98 8.97
C VAL A 210 23.52 8.31 8.13
N ASP A 211 24.04 7.34 7.40
CA ASP A 211 25.21 7.49 6.52
C ASP A 211 24.93 8.47 5.37
N LEU A 212 23.75 8.33 4.72
CA LEU A 212 23.35 9.17 3.60
C LEU A 212 23.32 10.66 3.95
N VAL A 213 22.83 11.01 5.13
CA VAL A 213 22.70 12.43 5.54
C VAL A 213 23.89 12.91 6.38
N GLY A 214 24.90 12.05 6.61
CA GLY A 214 26.07 12.38 7.43
C GLY A 214 25.71 12.70 8.88
N SER A 215 24.68 12.04 9.44
CA SER A 215 24.16 12.33 10.77
C SER A 215 25.04 11.75 11.88
N ARG A 216 25.04 12.43 13.04
CA ARG A 216 25.63 11.90 14.28
C ARG A 216 24.64 11.10 15.14
N SER A 217 23.45 10.85 14.64
CA SER A 217 22.40 10.11 15.34
C SER A 217 22.87 8.70 15.71
N LYS A 218 22.65 8.30 16.96
CA LYS A 218 22.88 6.93 17.40
C LYS A 218 21.68 6.07 17.08
N ILE A 219 21.93 4.80 16.72
CA ILE A 219 20.88 3.80 16.52
C ILE A 219 20.75 2.99 17.81
N ILE A 220 19.60 3.10 18.48
CA ILE A 220 19.31 2.48 19.79
C ILE A 220 18.26 1.37 19.59
N ARG A 221 18.50 0.19 20.15
CA ARG A 221 17.52 -0.93 20.09
C ARG A 221 16.51 -0.82 21.22
N GLY A 222 15.22 -0.91 20.90
CA GLY A 222 14.09 -1.02 21.81
C GLY A 222 13.36 -2.37 21.62
N THR A 223 12.31 -2.59 22.43
CA THR A 223 11.50 -3.83 22.38
C THR A 223 10.60 -3.85 21.14
N ALA A 224 10.56 -4.99 20.44
CA ALA A 224 9.73 -5.17 19.25
C ALA A 224 8.23 -5.29 19.59
N ASN A 225 7.36 -4.81 18.72
CA ASN A 225 5.92 -5.01 18.79
C ASN A 225 5.50 -6.41 18.29
N SER A 226 4.57 -7.08 18.98
CA SER A 226 4.18 -8.46 18.68
C SER A 226 3.23 -8.62 17.48
N PHE A 227 2.50 -7.58 17.11
CA PHE A 227 1.50 -7.62 16.02
C PHE A 227 2.07 -7.28 14.65
N GLU A 228 3.32 -6.84 14.56
CA GLU A 228 3.95 -6.51 13.28
C GLU A 228 4.41 -7.78 12.53
N VAL A 229 4.31 -7.75 11.20
CA VAL A 229 4.87 -8.78 10.33
C VAL A 229 6.39 -8.63 10.30
N ARG A 230 7.09 -9.73 10.62
CA ARG A 230 8.56 -9.70 10.76
C ARG A 230 9.30 -9.72 9.43
N LYS A 231 8.77 -10.43 8.44
CA LYS A 231 9.43 -10.58 7.14
C LYS A 231 8.42 -10.47 6.02
N PHE A 232 8.73 -9.64 5.04
CA PHE A 232 7.99 -9.60 3.78
C PHE A 232 8.91 -9.16 2.65
N VAL A 233 9.01 -10.00 1.62
CA VAL A 233 9.61 -9.69 0.32
C VAL A 233 8.63 -10.19 -0.72
N GLY A 234 8.07 -9.30 -1.52
CA GLY A 234 7.06 -9.66 -2.51
C GLY A 234 7.71 -10.15 -3.82
N ASP A 235 6.98 -10.95 -4.58
CA ASP A 235 7.36 -11.37 -5.92
C ASP A 235 6.71 -10.45 -6.96
N PRO A 236 7.47 -9.64 -7.74
CA PRO A 236 6.92 -8.77 -8.77
C PRO A 236 6.68 -9.49 -10.12
N THR A 237 6.95 -10.79 -10.23
CA THR A 237 7.00 -11.52 -11.50
C THR A 237 5.70 -11.43 -12.28
N LYS A 238 4.55 -11.60 -11.63
CA LYS A 238 3.24 -11.51 -12.29
C LYS A 238 2.99 -10.11 -12.85
N ALA A 239 3.19 -9.06 -12.06
CA ALA A 239 3.03 -7.68 -12.52
C ALA A 239 4.03 -7.34 -13.65
N ARG A 240 5.25 -7.86 -13.57
CA ARG A 240 6.25 -7.70 -14.65
C ARG A 240 5.81 -8.36 -15.94
N THR A 241 5.39 -9.62 -15.89
CA THR A 241 5.04 -10.40 -17.07
C THR A 241 3.77 -9.90 -17.74
N VAL A 242 2.74 -9.57 -16.95
CA VAL A 242 1.42 -9.22 -17.47
C VAL A 242 1.32 -7.72 -17.82
N LEU A 243 1.87 -6.85 -16.96
CA LEU A 243 1.71 -5.40 -17.07
C LEU A 243 2.99 -4.68 -17.53
N GLY A 244 4.11 -5.38 -17.67
CA GLY A 244 5.41 -4.76 -17.91
C GLY A 244 5.84 -3.85 -16.75
N TYR A 245 5.37 -4.12 -15.51
CA TYR A 245 5.79 -3.39 -14.32
C TYR A 245 7.25 -3.68 -14.01
N GLU A 246 8.03 -2.64 -13.83
CA GLU A 246 9.46 -2.77 -13.53
C GLU A 246 9.87 -1.69 -12.53
N PRO A 247 10.08 -2.05 -11.24
CA PRO A 247 10.55 -1.10 -10.25
C PRO A 247 12.01 -0.75 -10.52
N LYS A 248 12.28 0.51 -10.85
CA LYS A 248 13.59 0.99 -11.31
C LYS A 248 14.40 1.63 -10.20
N THR A 249 13.73 2.17 -9.18
CA THR A 249 14.37 2.95 -8.13
C THR A 249 14.96 2.03 -7.06
N ARG A 250 16.29 2.05 -6.89
CA ARG A 250 16.94 1.38 -5.76
C ARG A 250 16.65 2.12 -4.45
N LEU A 251 16.71 1.41 -3.32
CA LEU A 251 16.41 2.01 -2.00
C LEU A 251 17.32 3.21 -1.72
N GLU A 252 18.62 3.09 -1.97
CA GLU A 252 19.59 4.15 -1.77
C GLU A 252 19.25 5.41 -2.57
N GLU A 253 18.89 5.24 -3.84
CA GLU A 253 18.51 6.34 -4.72
C GLU A 253 17.22 7.01 -4.26
N GLY A 254 16.21 6.21 -3.90
CA GLY A 254 14.92 6.72 -3.39
C GLY A 254 15.08 7.48 -2.07
N LEU A 255 15.94 6.99 -1.15
CA LEU A 255 16.27 7.69 0.10
C LEU A 255 16.98 9.02 -0.17
N LYS A 256 17.90 9.05 -1.13
CA LYS A 256 18.59 10.30 -1.54
C LYS A 256 17.59 11.32 -2.07
N ARG A 257 16.74 10.95 -3.02
CA ARG A 257 15.69 11.84 -3.56
C ARG A 257 14.74 12.35 -2.47
N LEU A 258 14.39 11.51 -1.52
CA LEU A 258 13.54 11.92 -0.39
C LEU A 258 14.27 12.89 0.52
N SER A 259 15.54 12.64 0.88
CA SER A 259 16.34 13.56 1.73
C SER A 259 16.43 14.94 1.11
N GLU A 260 16.69 15.04 -0.19
CA GLU A 260 16.76 16.31 -0.94
C GLU A 260 15.45 17.12 -0.86
N ARG A 261 14.29 16.45 -0.81
CA ARG A 261 12.97 17.09 -0.65
C ARG A 261 12.69 17.51 0.80
N MET A 262 13.19 16.75 1.78
CA MET A 262 12.89 16.99 3.20
C MET A 262 13.81 18.04 3.84
N VAL A 263 15.05 18.17 3.38
CA VAL A 263 16.03 19.16 3.92
C VAL A 263 15.46 20.59 3.92
N PRO A 264 14.88 21.14 2.83
CA PRO A 264 14.34 22.50 2.83
C PRO A 264 13.20 22.70 3.84
N MET A 265 12.40 21.64 4.10
CA MET A 265 11.27 21.70 5.06
C MET A 265 11.72 21.74 6.52
N ILE A 266 12.91 21.25 6.82
CA ILE A 266 13.49 21.25 8.17
C ILE A 266 14.20 22.57 8.45
N ILE A 267 14.87 23.14 7.44
CA ILE A 267 15.57 24.42 7.55
C ILE A 267 14.58 25.60 7.64
N ALA A 268 13.38 25.46 7.06
CA ALA A 268 12.34 26.50 7.05
C ALA A 268 11.51 26.56 8.34
N LYS A 269 11.73 25.68 9.31
CA LYS A 269 11.11 25.64 10.65
C LYS A 269 12.09 26.06 11.73
#